data_cff487958a6b3b5988395db511884dbc
#
_entry.id   cff487958a6b3b5988395db511884dbc
#
_cell.length_a   1.000
_cell.length_b   1.000
_cell.length_c   1.000
_cell.angle_alpha   90.00
_cell.angle_beta   90.00
_cell.angle_gamma   90.00
#
_symmetry.space_group_name_H-M   'P 1'
#
loop_
_entity.id
_entity.type
_entity.pdbx_description
1 polymer ?
#
loop_
_entity_poly.entity_id
_entity_poly.type
_entity_poly.pdbx_seq_one_letter_code
_entity_poly.pdbx_strand_id
1 'polypeptide(L)'
;MKLITREIELKLKKNMALPEGEREPVVKFFGGGACTWLISEKEGDILFGLCDLGLDGAELGYVSLSELESLKFPPFGLGVERDSWFVADKTLSAYADEARELGRIAA
;
A
#
# COMPACT_ATOMS: atom_id res chain seq x y z
N MET A 1 0.62 -0.01 16.10
CA MET A 1 1.63 -0.66 15.25
C MET A 1 2.32 0.38 14.38
N LYS A 2 3.63 0.26 14.24
CA LYS A 2 4.39 1.13 13.35
C LYS A 2 4.26 0.59 11.92
N LEU A 3 3.71 1.36 11.01
CA LEU A 3 3.45 0.91 9.64
C LEU A 3 4.71 0.78 8.80
N ILE A 4 5.68 1.69 8.98
CA ILE A 4 6.94 1.68 8.23
C ILE A 4 8.10 1.41 9.20
N THR A 5 8.73 0.25 9.04
CA THR A 5 9.95 -0.05 9.79
C THR A 5 11.16 0.54 9.06
N ARG A 6 12.32 0.56 9.72
CA ARG A 6 13.55 1.01 9.09
C ARG A 6 13.90 0.17 7.85
N GLU A 7 13.68 -1.14 7.93
CA GLU A 7 13.93 -2.05 6.82
C GLU A 7 13.04 -1.72 5.61
N ILE A 8 11.76 -1.47 5.86
CA ILE A 8 10.81 -1.09 4.81
C ILE A 8 11.21 0.27 4.22
N GLU A 9 11.58 1.23 5.06
CA GLU A 9 12.05 2.54 4.61
C GLU A 9 13.20 2.42 3.63
N LEU A 10 14.18 1.56 3.95
CA LEU A 10 15.35 1.35 3.08
C LEU A 10 14.95 0.70 1.76
N LYS A 11 14.01 -0.24 1.77
CA LYS A 11 13.53 -0.88 0.54
C LYS A 11 12.76 0.10 -0.33
N LEU A 12 11.95 0.96 0.26
CA LEU A 12 11.23 2.00 -0.47
C LEU A 12 12.22 2.98 -1.11
N LYS A 13 13.29 3.31 -0.38
CA LYS A 13 14.32 4.20 -0.89
C LYS A 13 15.05 3.59 -2.09
N LYS A 14 15.33 2.28 -2.05
CA LYS A 14 15.95 1.59 -3.18
C LYS A 14 15.05 1.61 -4.42
N ASN A 15 13.74 1.49 -4.22
CA ASN A 15 12.79 1.57 -5.33
C ASN A 15 12.87 2.90 -6.07
N MET A 16 13.15 3.99 -5.36
CA MET A 16 13.23 5.31 -5.98
C MET A 16 14.35 5.42 -7.01
N ALA A 17 15.33 4.52 -6.97
CA ALA A 17 16.42 4.46 -7.95
C ALA A 17 16.05 3.63 -9.20
N LEU A 18 14.91 2.94 -9.17
CA LEU A 18 14.44 2.14 -10.31
C LEU A 18 13.48 2.96 -11.18
N PRO A 19 13.39 2.64 -12.49
CA PRO A 19 12.33 3.21 -13.33
C PRO A 19 10.96 2.88 -12.75
N GLU A 20 10.01 3.80 -12.90
CA GLU A 20 8.67 3.64 -12.33
C GLU A 20 7.99 2.33 -12.70
N GLY A 21 8.09 1.91 -13.96
CA GLY A 21 7.45 0.69 -14.43
C GLY A 21 8.05 -0.60 -13.89
N GLU A 22 9.19 -0.53 -13.20
CA GLU A 22 9.88 -1.69 -12.65
C GLU A 22 9.76 -1.83 -11.15
N ARG A 23 9.08 -0.89 -10.50
CA ARG A 23 8.96 -0.88 -9.04
C ARG A 23 7.90 -1.87 -8.57
N GLU A 24 8.29 -2.72 -7.62
CA GLU A 24 7.38 -3.64 -6.96
C GLU A 24 6.92 -3.03 -5.63
N PRO A 25 5.70 -3.34 -5.18
CA PRO A 25 5.30 -2.89 -3.86
C PRO A 25 6.18 -3.53 -2.79
N VAL A 26 6.56 -2.74 -1.80
CA VAL A 26 7.44 -3.17 -0.71
C VAL A 26 6.63 -3.61 0.49
N VAL A 27 5.46 -3.01 0.70
CA VAL A 27 4.66 -3.24 1.89
C VAL A 27 3.17 -3.20 1.54
N LYS A 28 2.40 -4.02 2.26
CA LYS A 28 0.95 -4.05 2.15
C LYS A 28 0.36 -3.62 3.49
N PHE A 29 -0.57 -2.68 3.43
CA PHE A 29 -1.39 -2.27 4.57
C PHE A 29 -2.83 -2.70 4.34
N PHE A 30 -3.56 -2.93 5.42
CA PHE A 30 -4.98 -3.26 5.35
C PHE A 30 -5.71 -2.71 6.57
N GLY A 31 -7.02 -2.58 6.46
CA GLY A 31 -7.85 -2.13 7.56
C GLY A 31 -9.32 -2.03 7.17
N GLY A 32 -10.18 -1.92 8.18
CA GLY A 32 -11.61 -1.76 7.96
C GLY A 32 -12.31 -2.90 7.25
N GLY A 33 -11.66 -4.06 7.12
CA GLY A 33 -12.20 -5.22 6.44
C GLY A 33 -12.11 -5.17 4.92
N ALA A 34 -12.07 -3.99 4.32
CA ALA A 34 -12.12 -3.84 2.86
C ALA A 34 -10.99 -2.98 2.28
N CYS A 35 -10.29 -2.23 3.11
CA CYS A 35 -9.26 -1.32 2.62
C CYS A 35 -7.91 -2.03 2.51
N THR A 36 -7.22 -1.82 1.38
CA THR A 36 -5.90 -2.39 1.12
C THR A 36 -5.03 -1.36 0.40
N TRP A 37 -3.78 -1.27 0.79
CA TRP A 37 -2.80 -0.38 0.15
C TRP A 37 -1.54 -1.18 -0.14
N LEU A 38 -1.07 -1.11 -1.40
CA LEU A 38 0.21 -1.68 -1.80
C LEU A 38 1.14 -0.53 -2.11
N ILE A 39 2.19 -0.34 -1.33
CA ILE A 39 3.03 0.85 -1.39
C ILE A 39 4.39 0.53 -1.98
N SER A 40 4.80 1.29 -2.99
CA SER A 40 6.08 1.11 -3.68
C SER A 40 7.03 2.29 -3.54
N GLU A 41 6.56 3.46 -3.08
CA GLU A 41 7.37 4.67 -2.98
C GLU A 41 7.05 5.44 -1.71
N LYS A 42 8.06 6.12 -1.20
CA LYS A 42 7.89 7.02 -0.06
C LYS A 42 8.83 8.20 -0.20
N GLU A 43 8.27 9.38 -0.02
CA GLU A 43 9.03 10.62 0.02
C GLU A 43 8.48 11.48 1.17
N GLY A 44 9.25 11.61 2.23
CA GLY A 44 8.77 12.25 3.46
C GLY A 44 7.57 11.50 4.02
N ASP A 45 6.47 12.21 4.24
CA ASP A 45 5.23 11.62 4.75
C ASP A 45 4.32 11.10 3.63
N ILE A 46 4.72 11.26 2.38
CA ILE A 46 3.88 10.89 1.23
C ILE A 46 4.28 9.52 0.70
N LEU A 47 3.30 8.63 0.58
CA LEU A 47 3.45 7.30 0.01
C LEU A 47 2.77 7.26 -1.35
N PHE A 48 3.29 6.44 -2.26
CA PHE A 48 2.64 6.18 -3.53
C PHE A 48 2.42 4.69 -3.69
N GLY A 49 1.24 4.33 -4.16
CA GLY A 49 0.92 2.94 -4.40
C GLY A 49 -0.47 2.73 -4.94
N LEU A 50 -0.92 1.49 -4.86
CA LEU A 50 -2.26 1.08 -5.28
C LEU A 50 -3.16 1.09 -4.04
N CYS A 51 -4.26 1.83 -4.13
CA CYS A 51 -5.17 2.04 -3.01
C CYS A 51 -6.55 1.48 -3.35
N ASP A 52 -7.06 0.61 -2.49
CA ASP A 52 -8.40 0.04 -2.61
C ASP A 52 -9.13 0.31 -1.31
N LEU A 53 -10.14 1.17 -1.37
CA LEU A 53 -10.93 1.54 -0.20
C LEU A 53 -12.20 0.70 -0.05
N GLY A 54 -12.36 -0.31 -0.89
CA GLY A 54 -13.52 -1.20 -0.84
C GLY A 54 -14.78 -0.61 -1.45
N LEU A 55 -14.65 0.44 -2.25
CA LEU A 55 -15.79 1.13 -2.87
C LEU A 55 -15.93 0.78 -4.35
N ASP A 56 -15.13 1.41 -5.21
CA ASP A 56 -15.28 1.28 -6.66
C ASP A 56 -14.01 0.77 -7.35
N GLY A 57 -13.28 -0.10 -6.70
CA GLY A 57 -12.05 -0.66 -7.26
C GLY A 57 -10.81 0.03 -6.72
N ALA A 58 -9.67 -0.36 -7.26
CA ALA A 58 -8.37 0.11 -6.80
C ALA A 58 -7.79 1.14 -7.76
N GLU A 59 -7.15 2.16 -7.21
CA GLU A 59 -6.52 3.23 -8.00
C GLU A 59 -5.11 3.51 -7.52
N LEU A 60 -4.22 3.81 -8.46
CA LEU A 60 -2.89 4.31 -8.15
C LEU A 60 -3.00 5.74 -7.63
N GLY A 61 -2.29 6.05 -6.57
CA GLY A 61 -2.36 7.39 -6.01
C GLY A 61 -1.46 7.57 -4.81
N TYR A 62 -1.55 8.76 -4.25
CA TYR A 62 -0.74 9.17 -3.11
C TYR A 62 -1.57 9.14 -1.83
N VAL A 63 -0.91 8.82 -0.74
CA VAL A 63 -1.54 8.80 0.59
C VAL A 63 -0.51 9.25 1.63
N SER A 64 -1.00 9.93 2.66
CA SER A 64 -0.14 10.38 3.76
C SER A 64 0.05 9.26 4.78
N LEU A 65 1.30 8.97 5.14
CA LEU A 65 1.61 7.99 6.17
C LEU A 65 0.98 8.39 7.51
N SER A 66 1.06 9.66 7.88
CA SER A 66 0.48 10.13 9.13
C SER A 66 -1.04 9.98 9.15
N GLU A 67 -1.70 10.18 8.01
CA GLU A 67 -3.13 9.94 7.90
C GLU A 67 -3.45 8.46 8.09
N LEU A 68 -2.71 7.57 7.42
CA LEU A 68 -2.91 6.13 7.59
C LEU A 68 -2.74 5.70 9.04
N GLU A 69 -1.73 6.23 9.71
CA GLU A 69 -1.47 5.90 11.11
C GLU A 69 -2.54 6.42 12.06
N SER A 70 -3.29 7.43 11.64
CA SER A 70 -4.36 8.03 12.47
C SER A 70 -5.74 7.44 12.22
N LEU A 71 -5.91 6.65 11.16
CA LEU A 71 -7.21 6.08 10.82
C LEU A 71 -7.71 5.11 11.89
N LYS A 72 -9.01 5.22 12.20
CA LYS A 72 -9.69 4.32 13.13
C LYS A 72 -10.97 3.84 12.47
N PHE A 73 -11.19 2.53 12.45
CA PHE A 73 -12.34 1.94 11.78
C PHE A 73 -13.41 1.52 12.81
N PRO A 74 -14.68 1.90 12.59
CA PRO A 74 -15.76 1.41 13.44
C PRO A 74 -15.97 -0.10 13.21
N PRO A 75 -16.61 -0.82 14.16
CA PRO A 75 -17.13 -0.30 15.43
C PRO A 75 -16.09 -0.26 16.56
N PHE A 76 -14.93 -0.91 16.38
CA PHE A 76 -13.96 -1.10 17.47
C PHE A 76 -12.82 -0.09 17.49
N GLY A 77 -12.76 0.81 16.54
CA GLY A 77 -11.70 1.81 16.45
C GLY A 77 -10.33 1.21 16.12
N LEU A 78 -10.30 0.09 15.40
CA LEU A 78 -9.05 -0.55 14.99
C LEU A 78 -8.37 0.30 13.91
N GLY A 79 -7.05 0.35 13.96
CA GLY A 79 -6.26 1.11 12.99
C GLY A 79 -5.86 0.29 11.77
N VAL A 80 -5.12 0.95 10.87
CA VAL A 80 -4.49 0.29 9.74
C VAL A 80 -3.37 -0.62 10.27
N GLU A 81 -3.23 -1.79 9.66
CA GLU A 81 -2.20 -2.76 10.04
C GLU A 81 -1.32 -3.08 8.84
N ARG A 82 -0.10 -3.54 9.14
CA ARG A 82 0.82 -4.01 8.12
C ARG A 82 0.74 -5.53 8.01
N ASP A 83 0.67 -6.04 6.78
CA ASP A 83 0.77 -7.48 6.54
C ASP A 83 2.24 -7.89 6.59
N SER A 84 2.64 -8.54 7.68
CA SER A 84 4.04 -8.95 7.89
C SER A 84 4.49 -10.08 6.96
N TRP A 85 3.55 -10.72 6.28
CA TRP A 85 3.84 -11.86 5.40
C TRP A 85 3.82 -11.50 3.92
N PHE A 86 3.50 -10.26 3.61
CA PHE A 86 3.42 -9.84 2.21
C PHE A 86 4.79 -9.82 1.54
N VAL A 87 4.88 -10.48 0.38
CA VAL A 87 6.04 -10.43 -0.50
C VAL A 87 5.49 -10.25 -1.92
N ALA A 88 5.91 -9.17 -2.59
CA ALA A 88 5.46 -8.91 -3.95
C ALA A 88 6.02 -9.94 -4.91
N ASP A 89 5.19 -10.33 -5.89
CA ASP A 89 5.60 -11.24 -6.96
C ASP A 89 5.45 -10.60 -8.35
N LYS A 90 5.15 -9.32 -8.40
CA LYS A 90 5.01 -8.58 -9.65
C LYS A 90 5.17 -7.08 -9.38
N THR A 91 5.25 -6.30 -10.46
CA THR A 91 5.35 -4.83 -10.33
C THR A 91 4.05 -4.24 -9.84
N LEU A 92 4.12 -3.01 -9.31
CA LEU A 92 2.93 -2.29 -8.89
C LEU A 92 1.95 -2.13 -10.05
N SER A 93 2.46 -1.85 -11.27
CA SER A 93 1.62 -1.70 -12.46
C SER A 93 0.86 -2.99 -12.76
N ALA A 94 1.51 -4.14 -12.60
CA ALA A 94 0.87 -5.44 -12.82
C ALA A 94 -0.22 -5.71 -11.79
N TYR A 95 0.01 -5.35 -10.52
CA TYR A 95 -1.02 -5.44 -9.49
C TYR A 95 -2.21 -4.53 -9.81
N ALA A 96 -1.93 -3.33 -10.33
CA ALA A 96 -2.98 -2.38 -10.70
C ALA A 96 -3.84 -2.92 -11.85
N ASP A 97 -3.20 -3.52 -12.86
CA ASP A 97 -3.92 -4.13 -14.00
C ASP A 97 -4.80 -5.29 -13.52
N GLU A 98 -4.27 -6.14 -12.66
CA GLU A 98 -5.02 -7.26 -12.07
C GLU A 98 -6.21 -6.76 -11.26
N ALA A 99 -6.01 -5.73 -10.44
CA ALA A 99 -7.08 -5.16 -9.64
C ALA A 99 -8.18 -4.55 -10.49
N ARG A 100 -7.81 -3.97 -11.64
CA ARG A 100 -8.77 -3.39 -12.57
C ARG A 100 -9.69 -4.47 -13.14
N GLU A 101 -9.14 -5.64 -13.43
CA GLU A 101 -9.94 -6.77 -13.94
C GLU A 101 -10.83 -7.38 -12.85
N LEU A 102 -10.30 -7.49 -11.63
CA LEU A 102 -11.01 -8.14 -10.52
C LEU A 102 -11.93 -7.19 -9.75
N GLY A 103 -11.76 -5.88 -9.91
CA GLY A 103 -12.50 -4.88 -9.13
C GLY A 103 -11.96 -4.70 -7.72
N ARG A 104 -10.82 -5.31 -7.38
CA ARG A 104 -10.19 -5.22 -6.06
C ARG A 104 -8.74 -5.67 -6.10
N ILE A 105 -7.98 -5.29 -5.10
CA ILE A 105 -6.61 -5.80 -4.94
C ILE A 105 -6.70 -7.26 -4.51
N ALA A 106 -5.99 -8.13 -5.25
CA ALA A 106 -5.89 -9.55 -4.94
C ALA A 106 -4.44 -9.89 -4.54
N ALA A 107 -4.07 -9.44 -3.35
CA ALA A 107 -2.70 -9.64 -2.89
C ALA A 107 -2.67 -10.10 -1.44
#